data_2795f6af886c87f807c5f9e5e3326648
#
_entry.id   2795f6af886c87f807c5f9e5e3326648
#
_cell.length_a   1.000
_cell.length_b   1.000
_cell.length_c   1.000
_cell.angle_alpha   90.00
_cell.angle_beta   90.00
_cell.angle_gamma   90.00
#
_symmetry.space_group_name_H-M   'P 1'
#
loop_
_entity.id
_entity.type
_entity.pdbx_description
1 polymer ?
#
loop_
_entity_poly.entity_id
_entity_poly.type
_entity_poly.pdbx_seq_one_letter_code
_entity_poly.pdbx_strand_id
1 'polypeptide(L)'
;AVLVLSVSTVACADDQPALPPVPVVEEPATTTVAPEPDVVTNGWVQVGDQTFDLTFTCYAPGPGDVVAIGVGGHPDSGQHVEAFIQGFLGQPYVGVTVGGSVLYEATLDGPLEVFVHDGTISAGAIEWTRGLDLGSGVGERVGYGAVFVSCEVYEHDLPEGY
;
A
#
# COMPACT_ATOMS: atom_id res chain seq x y z
N ALA A 1 -49.95 88.93 12.56
CA ALA A 1 -50.38 87.77 13.32
C ALA A 1 -50.06 86.50 12.50
N VAL A 2 -49.00 85.79 13.01
CA VAL A 2 -48.60 84.48 12.40
C VAL A 2 -48.92 83.46 13.44
N LEU A 3 -49.76 82.55 13.11
CA LEU A 3 -50.21 81.42 13.91
C LEU A 3 -49.25 80.25 13.65
N VAL A 4 -48.52 79.82 14.70
CA VAL A 4 -47.66 78.67 14.64
C VAL A 4 -48.43 77.50 15.25
N LEU A 5 -48.75 76.51 14.42
CA LEU A 5 -49.33 75.27 14.87
C LEU A 5 -48.18 74.31 15.21
N SER A 6 -48.11 73.94 16.49
CA SER A 6 -47.21 72.84 16.94
C SER A 6 -47.90 71.49 16.81
N VAL A 7 -47.34 70.64 16.00
CA VAL A 7 -47.78 69.25 15.88
C VAL A 7 -46.92 68.38 16.82
N SER A 8 -47.52 67.82 17.84
CA SER A 8 -46.88 66.85 18.73
C SER A 8 -46.99 65.45 18.13
N THR A 9 -45.89 64.87 17.72
CA THR A 9 -45.82 63.46 17.32
C THR A 9 -45.62 62.58 18.58
N VAL A 10 -46.58 61.72 18.82
CA VAL A 10 -46.50 60.64 19.83
C VAL A 10 -45.68 59.52 19.21
N ALA A 11 -44.53 59.24 19.77
CA ALA A 11 -43.73 58.07 19.43
C ALA A 11 -44.29 56.84 20.22
N CYS A 12 -44.89 55.89 19.50
CA CYS A 12 -45.17 54.58 20.03
C CYS A 12 -43.85 53.82 20.07
N ALA A 13 -43.36 53.48 21.26
CA ALA A 13 -42.27 52.52 21.44
C ALA A 13 -42.84 51.14 21.23
N ASP A 14 -42.47 50.49 20.12
CA ASP A 14 -42.67 49.08 19.89
C ASP A 14 -41.63 48.32 20.76
N ASP A 15 -42.11 47.76 21.84
CA ASP A 15 -41.37 46.83 22.68
C ASP A 15 -41.38 45.48 22.00
N GLN A 16 -40.54 45.30 20.99
CA GLN A 16 -40.37 44.02 20.33
C GLN A 16 -39.38 43.15 21.17
N PRO A 17 -39.81 42.00 21.74
CA PRO A 17 -38.91 41.14 22.49
C PRO A 17 -37.78 40.68 21.55
N ALA A 18 -36.54 40.88 22.01
CA ALA A 18 -35.35 40.43 21.32
C ALA A 18 -35.40 38.89 21.13
N LEU A 19 -35.40 38.44 19.91
CA LEU A 19 -35.28 37.04 19.60
C LEU A 19 -33.92 36.52 20.09
N PRO A 20 -33.84 35.33 20.69
CA PRO A 20 -32.58 34.76 21.12
C PRO A 20 -31.66 34.60 19.91
N PRO A 21 -30.33 34.78 20.09
CA PRO A 21 -29.39 34.59 18.98
C PRO A 21 -29.47 33.16 18.47
N VAL A 22 -29.68 33.03 17.17
CA VAL A 22 -29.65 31.73 16.46
C VAL A 22 -28.23 31.19 16.62
N PRO A 23 -28.02 29.95 17.08
CA PRO A 23 -26.69 29.37 17.15
C PRO A 23 -26.12 29.33 15.72
N VAL A 24 -24.98 29.98 15.52
CA VAL A 24 -24.20 29.84 14.31
C VAL A 24 -23.68 28.42 14.30
N VAL A 25 -24.26 27.60 13.44
CA VAL A 25 -23.73 26.26 13.18
C VAL A 25 -22.44 26.50 12.38
N GLU A 26 -21.29 26.33 13.05
CA GLU A 26 -19.99 26.28 12.36
C GLU A 26 -20.04 25.12 11.38
N GLU A 27 -20.02 25.46 10.10
CA GLU A 27 -19.89 24.49 9.01
C GLU A 27 -18.55 23.72 9.24
N PRO A 28 -18.56 22.36 9.30
CA PRO A 28 -17.35 21.61 9.52
C PRO A 28 -16.36 21.95 8.41
N ALA A 29 -15.18 22.44 8.79
CA ALA A 29 -14.09 22.71 7.86
C ALA A 29 -13.82 21.42 7.06
N THR A 30 -14.11 21.43 5.77
CA THR A 30 -13.78 20.35 4.87
C THR A 30 -12.25 20.30 4.78
N THR A 31 -11.64 19.39 5.53
CA THR A 31 -10.21 19.12 5.44
C THR A 31 -9.98 18.51 4.06
N THR A 32 -9.50 19.32 3.11
CA THR A 32 -9.01 18.81 1.85
C THR A 32 -7.75 18.00 2.14
N VAL A 33 -7.91 16.67 2.18
CA VAL A 33 -6.76 15.74 2.24
C VAL A 33 -6.00 15.94 0.94
N ALA A 34 -4.74 16.36 1.05
CA ALA A 34 -3.86 16.42 -0.10
C ALA A 34 -3.80 15.02 -0.74
N PRO A 35 -3.83 14.89 -2.07
CA PRO A 35 -3.70 13.59 -2.71
C PRO A 35 -2.37 12.97 -2.26
N GLU A 36 -2.44 11.74 -1.75
CA GLU A 36 -1.27 10.93 -1.47
C GLU A 36 -0.47 10.81 -2.77
N PRO A 37 0.87 10.97 -2.73
CA PRO A 37 1.69 10.81 -3.92
C PRO A 37 1.46 9.40 -4.49
N ASP A 38 1.18 9.32 -5.80
CA ASP A 38 1.05 8.04 -6.50
C ASP A 38 2.34 7.23 -6.27
N VAL A 39 2.25 6.16 -5.51
CA VAL A 39 3.37 5.23 -5.31
C VAL A 39 3.57 4.51 -6.64
N VAL A 40 4.66 4.81 -7.32
CA VAL A 40 4.99 4.13 -8.58
C VAL A 40 5.48 2.72 -8.24
N THR A 41 4.64 1.74 -8.52
CA THR A 41 5.01 0.33 -8.40
C THR A 41 5.71 -0.14 -9.68
N ASN A 42 6.75 -0.98 -9.54
CA ASN A 42 7.48 -1.56 -10.66
C ASN A 42 7.38 -3.09 -10.70
N GLY A 43 6.47 -3.67 -9.92
CA GLY A 43 6.23 -5.09 -9.93
C GLY A 43 5.05 -5.49 -9.06
N TRP A 44 4.73 -6.76 -9.13
CA TRP A 44 3.65 -7.36 -8.34
C TRP A 44 3.95 -8.81 -7.96
N VAL A 45 3.30 -9.27 -6.90
CA VAL A 45 3.30 -10.67 -6.47
C VAL A 45 1.86 -11.12 -6.30
N GLN A 46 1.51 -12.26 -6.87
CA GLN A 46 0.23 -12.93 -6.69
C GLN A 46 0.40 -14.16 -5.80
N VAL A 47 -0.41 -14.22 -4.73
CA VAL A 47 -0.48 -15.34 -3.79
C VAL A 47 -1.93 -15.83 -3.74
N GLY A 48 -2.22 -16.94 -4.39
CA GLY A 48 -3.61 -17.39 -4.56
C GLY A 48 -4.44 -16.35 -5.31
N ASP A 49 -5.52 -15.88 -4.69
CA ASP A 49 -6.42 -14.88 -5.26
C ASP A 49 -6.01 -13.42 -4.94
N GLN A 50 -4.95 -13.22 -4.15
CA GLN A 50 -4.47 -11.90 -3.74
C GLN A 50 -3.31 -11.42 -4.62
N THR A 51 -3.34 -10.15 -5.03
CA THR A 51 -2.24 -9.49 -5.75
C THR A 51 -1.75 -8.31 -4.93
N PHE A 52 -0.44 -8.22 -4.78
CA PHE A 52 0.27 -7.14 -4.10
C PHE A 52 1.08 -6.36 -5.12
N ASP A 53 0.70 -5.11 -5.37
CA ASP A 53 1.50 -4.18 -6.17
C ASP A 53 2.58 -3.57 -5.28
N LEU A 54 3.85 -3.75 -5.67
CA LEU A 54 5.00 -3.42 -4.83
C LEU A 54 6.01 -2.56 -5.58
N THR A 55 6.76 -1.78 -4.81
CA THR A 55 7.96 -1.09 -5.30
C THR A 55 9.17 -1.96 -4.97
N PHE A 56 9.85 -2.44 -6.02
CA PHE A 56 11.02 -3.30 -5.89
C PHE A 56 12.32 -2.54 -6.09
N THR A 57 13.31 -2.89 -5.26
CA THR A 57 14.72 -2.62 -5.50
C THR A 57 15.37 -3.92 -5.94
N CYS A 58 16.14 -3.85 -7.04
CA CYS A 58 16.79 -5.00 -7.65
C CYS A 58 18.28 -4.98 -7.37
N TYR A 59 18.86 -6.14 -7.10
CA TYR A 59 20.26 -6.34 -6.75
C TYR A 59 20.90 -7.40 -7.63
N ALA A 60 22.18 -7.22 -7.95
CA ALA A 60 23.01 -8.20 -8.64
C ALA A 60 24.32 -8.41 -7.87
N PRO A 61 24.28 -9.17 -6.74
CA PRO A 61 25.43 -9.32 -5.85
C PRO A 61 26.55 -10.16 -6.43
N GLY A 62 26.29 -10.94 -7.48
CA GLY A 62 27.26 -11.78 -8.15
C GLY A 62 26.90 -12.09 -9.59
N PRO A 63 27.81 -12.70 -10.36
CA PRO A 63 27.56 -13.06 -11.74
C PRO A 63 26.43 -14.11 -11.86
N GLY A 64 25.30 -13.72 -12.43
CA GLY A 64 24.12 -14.58 -12.61
C GLY A 64 23.20 -14.65 -11.41
N ASP A 65 23.57 -13.99 -10.30
CA ASP A 65 22.71 -13.89 -9.11
C ASP A 65 21.89 -12.62 -9.16
N VAL A 66 20.58 -12.75 -8.91
CA VAL A 66 19.66 -11.61 -8.87
C VAL A 66 18.78 -11.74 -7.64
N VAL A 67 18.57 -10.61 -6.97
CA VAL A 67 17.62 -10.48 -5.86
C VAL A 67 16.71 -9.29 -6.14
N ALA A 68 15.43 -9.41 -5.81
CA ALA A 68 14.51 -8.29 -5.77
C ALA A 68 13.81 -8.24 -4.41
N ILE A 69 13.84 -7.07 -3.77
CA ILE A 69 13.17 -6.80 -2.50
C ILE A 69 12.07 -5.80 -2.78
N GLY A 70 10.82 -6.22 -2.57
CA GLY A 70 9.63 -5.42 -2.81
C GLY A 70 8.98 -4.96 -1.52
N VAL A 71 8.50 -3.73 -1.47
CA VAL A 71 7.75 -3.19 -0.34
C VAL A 71 6.47 -2.52 -0.82
N GLY A 72 5.42 -2.61 -0.02
CA GLY A 72 4.13 -2.00 -0.32
C GLY A 72 3.10 -2.19 0.78
N GLY A 73 1.83 -2.02 0.43
CA GLY A 73 0.69 -2.21 1.33
C GLY A 73 -0.24 -3.32 0.86
N HIS A 74 -0.85 -4.01 1.80
CA HIS A 74 -1.93 -4.96 1.52
C HIS A 74 -3.15 -4.17 1.01
N PRO A 75 -3.76 -4.52 -0.14
CA PRO A 75 -4.80 -3.70 -0.78
C PRO A 75 -6.03 -3.45 0.11
N ASP A 76 -6.43 -4.43 0.93
CA ASP A 76 -7.64 -4.32 1.74
C ASP A 76 -7.38 -3.80 3.17
N SER A 77 -6.22 -4.13 3.76
CA SER A 77 -5.93 -3.82 5.17
C SER A 77 -4.92 -2.70 5.38
N GLY A 78 -4.17 -2.32 4.33
CA GLY A 78 -3.07 -1.37 4.42
C GLY A 78 -1.86 -1.88 5.24
N GLN A 79 -1.85 -3.16 5.65
CA GLN A 79 -0.72 -3.74 6.35
C GLN A 79 0.52 -3.73 5.45
N HIS A 80 1.68 -3.52 6.05
CA HIS A 80 2.95 -3.60 5.35
C HIS A 80 3.14 -4.97 4.68
N VAL A 81 3.55 -4.96 3.42
CA VAL A 81 3.89 -6.16 2.65
C VAL A 81 5.33 -6.04 2.19
N GLU A 82 6.08 -7.12 2.38
CA GLU A 82 7.44 -7.25 1.89
C GLU A 82 7.55 -8.54 1.08
N ALA A 83 8.18 -8.46 -0.10
CA ALA A 83 8.46 -9.61 -0.94
C ALA A 83 9.97 -9.74 -1.15
N PHE A 84 10.44 -10.97 -1.10
CA PHE A 84 11.83 -11.33 -1.38
C PHE A 84 11.86 -12.36 -2.51
N ILE A 85 12.56 -12.04 -3.59
CA ILE A 85 12.71 -12.89 -4.78
C ILE A 85 14.20 -13.11 -5.01
N GLN A 86 14.62 -14.37 -5.03
CA GLN A 86 16.01 -14.76 -5.29
C GLN A 86 16.05 -15.62 -6.54
N GLY A 87 16.82 -15.18 -7.52
CA GLY A 87 17.08 -15.90 -8.77
C GLY A 87 18.49 -16.49 -8.81
N PHE A 88 18.96 -17.12 -7.74
CA PHE A 88 20.27 -17.77 -7.70
C PHE A 88 20.22 -19.09 -8.44
N LEU A 89 21.26 -19.38 -9.19
CA LEU A 89 21.38 -20.62 -9.94
C LEU A 89 21.34 -21.84 -9.00
N GLY A 90 20.28 -22.67 -9.11
CA GLY A 90 20.08 -23.87 -8.30
C GLY A 90 19.50 -23.64 -6.91
N GLN A 91 19.24 -22.42 -6.51
CA GLN A 91 18.60 -22.07 -5.24
C GLN A 91 17.61 -20.90 -5.39
N PRO A 92 16.62 -21.01 -6.28
CA PRO A 92 15.61 -19.99 -6.40
C PRO A 92 14.74 -19.94 -5.13
N TYR A 93 14.35 -18.74 -4.72
CA TYR A 93 13.46 -18.54 -3.59
C TYR A 93 12.49 -17.39 -3.87
N VAL A 94 11.25 -17.54 -3.43
CA VAL A 94 10.25 -16.47 -3.41
C VAL A 94 9.47 -16.53 -2.11
N GLY A 95 9.42 -15.42 -1.39
CA GLY A 95 8.66 -15.27 -0.16
C GLY A 95 7.94 -13.94 -0.08
N VAL A 96 6.81 -13.90 0.63
CA VAL A 96 6.02 -12.69 0.90
C VAL A 96 5.64 -12.66 2.36
N THR A 97 5.94 -11.55 3.04
CA THR A 97 5.55 -11.31 4.44
C THR A 97 4.48 -10.22 4.49
N VAL A 98 3.41 -10.47 5.21
CA VAL A 98 2.32 -9.52 5.44
C VAL A 98 2.23 -9.19 6.93
N GLY A 99 2.25 -7.89 7.26
CA GLY A 99 2.18 -7.39 8.62
C GLY A 99 3.34 -7.84 9.51
N GLY A 100 4.47 -8.26 8.91
CA GLY A 100 5.66 -8.75 9.63
C GLY A 100 5.48 -10.10 10.34
N SER A 101 4.38 -10.81 10.11
CA SER A 101 4.09 -12.05 10.83
C SER A 101 3.53 -13.19 9.99
N VAL A 102 2.85 -12.89 8.89
CA VAL A 102 2.33 -13.93 7.98
C VAL A 102 3.30 -14.09 6.83
N LEU A 103 3.95 -15.23 6.76
CA LEU A 103 4.90 -15.58 5.71
C LEU A 103 4.26 -16.57 4.73
N TYR A 104 4.29 -16.21 3.46
CA TYR A 104 3.99 -17.09 2.33
C TYR A 104 5.29 -17.40 1.59
N GLU A 105 5.53 -18.65 1.31
CA GLU A 105 6.74 -19.11 0.62
C GLU A 105 6.37 -20.04 -0.54
N ALA A 106 7.22 -20.04 -1.57
CA ALA A 106 7.13 -21.05 -2.61
C ALA A 106 7.38 -22.43 -2.00
N THR A 107 6.54 -23.39 -2.36
CA THR A 107 6.66 -24.77 -1.84
C THR A 107 8.02 -25.38 -2.24
N LEU A 108 8.66 -26.11 -1.34
CA LEU A 108 9.98 -26.71 -1.60
C LEU A 108 9.93 -27.89 -2.58
N ASP A 109 8.77 -28.55 -2.68
CA ASP A 109 8.57 -29.74 -3.54
C ASP A 109 8.19 -29.40 -4.97
N GLY A 110 7.93 -28.12 -5.27
CA GLY A 110 7.54 -27.64 -6.60
C GLY A 110 8.73 -27.18 -7.44
N PRO A 111 8.66 -27.27 -8.75
CA PRO A 111 9.65 -26.63 -9.62
C PRO A 111 9.45 -25.11 -9.55
N LEU A 112 10.29 -24.43 -8.76
CA LEU A 112 10.37 -22.98 -8.79
C LEU A 112 11.45 -22.59 -9.82
N GLU A 113 11.03 -21.89 -10.87
CA GLU A 113 11.94 -21.30 -11.85
C GLU A 113 11.78 -19.79 -11.83
N VAL A 114 12.86 -19.09 -11.51
CA VAL A 114 12.95 -17.63 -11.59
C VAL A 114 13.68 -17.27 -12.87
N PHE A 115 12.98 -16.58 -13.75
CA PHE A 115 13.52 -16.13 -15.04
C PHE A 115 13.99 -14.68 -14.91
N VAL A 116 15.19 -14.42 -15.40
CA VAL A 116 15.76 -13.07 -15.49
C VAL A 116 16.08 -12.79 -16.95
N HIS A 117 15.39 -11.80 -17.52
CA HIS A 117 15.57 -11.44 -18.92
C HIS A 117 15.26 -9.96 -19.16
N ASP A 118 16.17 -9.26 -19.85
CA ASP A 118 16.01 -7.87 -20.31
C ASP A 118 15.47 -6.91 -19.22
N GLY A 119 16.07 -6.96 -18.01
CA GLY A 119 15.68 -6.10 -16.90
C GLY A 119 14.35 -6.52 -16.24
N THR A 120 13.88 -7.74 -16.50
CA THR A 120 12.71 -8.30 -15.80
C THR A 120 13.09 -9.53 -14.99
N ILE A 121 12.42 -9.69 -13.84
CA ILE A 121 12.46 -10.90 -13.03
C ILE A 121 11.04 -11.44 -12.97
N SER A 122 10.86 -12.72 -13.27
CA SER A 122 9.54 -13.32 -13.24
C SER A 122 9.59 -14.80 -12.82
N ALA A 123 8.52 -15.25 -12.18
CA ALA A 123 8.25 -16.67 -11.95
C ALA A 123 6.74 -16.91 -12.01
N GLY A 124 6.36 -18.03 -12.63
CA GLY A 124 4.97 -18.40 -12.77
C GLY A 124 4.68 -19.77 -12.15
N ALA A 125 3.37 -20.06 -11.99
CA ALA A 125 2.89 -21.31 -11.41
C ALA A 125 3.51 -21.64 -10.03
N ILE A 126 3.81 -20.62 -9.25
CA ILE A 126 4.35 -20.78 -7.89
C ILE A 126 3.25 -21.39 -7.03
N GLU A 127 3.50 -22.55 -6.44
CA GLU A 127 2.63 -23.11 -5.40
C GLU A 127 3.00 -22.48 -4.06
N TRP A 128 2.06 -21.75 -3.47
CA TRP A 128 2.28 -21.00 -2.25
C TRP A 128 1.87 -21.79 -1.00
N THR A 129 2.71 -21.73 0.02
CA THR A 129 2.51 -22.31 1.33
C THR A 129 2.62 -21.23 2.40
N ARG A 130 1.69 -21.20 3.34
CA ARG A 130 1.73 -20.33 4.51
C ARG A 130 2.30 -21.07 5.71
N GLY A 131 3.25 -20.43 6.43
CA GLY A 131 3.85 -20.98 7.63
C GLY A 131 4.60 -22.28 7.37
N LEU A 132 5.40 -22.31 6.30
CA LEU A 132 6.22 -23.46 5.94
C LEU A 132 7.22 -23.79 7.04
N ASP A 133 7.18 -25.01 7.56
CA ASP A 133 8.21 -25.56 8.42
C ASP A 133 9.32 -26.16 7.56
N LEU A 134 10.46 -25.49 7.50
CA LEU A 134 11.60 -25.90 6.66
C LEU A 134 12.18 -27.26 7.05
N GLY A 135 11.97 -27.72 8.29
CA GLY A 135 12.46 -29.02 8.77
C GLY A 135 11.63 -30.19 8.28
N SER A 136 10.31 -30.02 8.19
CA SER A 136 9.36 -31.05 7.76
C SER A 136 8.85 -30.84 6.32
N GLY A 137 9.03 -29.65 5.75
CA GLY A 137 8.45 -29.26 4.45
C GLY A 137 6.93 -29.08 4.49
N VAL A 138 6.32 -29.04 5.69
CA VAL A 138 4.86 -28.96 5.86
C VAL A 138 4.42 -27.53 6.12
N GLY A 139 3.36 -27.09 5.45
CA GLY A 139 2.68 -25.83 5.66
C GLY A 139 1.27 -25.84 5.08
N GLU A 140 0.54 -24.76 5.25
CA GLU A 140 -0.81 -24.62 4.69
C GLU A 140 -0.74 -24.18 3.22
N ARG A 141 -1.23 -24.99 2.30
CA ARG A 141 -1.31 -24.61 0.87
C ARG A 141 -2.33 -23.49 0.69
N VAL A 142 -1.90 -22.42 0.03
CA VAL A 142 -2.73 -21.23 -0.21
C VAL A 142 -3.28 -21.20 -1.63
N GLY A 143 -2.56 -21.78 -2.58
CA GLY A 143 -2.90 -21.81 -4.00
C GLY A 143 -1.70 -21.51 -4.88
N TYR A 144 -1.98 -21.19 -6.14
CA TYR A 144 -0.96 -20.85 -7.12
C TYR A 144 -0.89 -19.34 -7.32
N GLY A 145 0.26 -18.87 -7.81
CA GLY A 145 0.45 -17.49 -8.16
C GLY A 145 1.68 -17.26 -9.03
N ALA A 146 2.10 -16.02 -9.11
CA ALA A 146 3.21 -15.61 -9.95
C ALA A 146 3.86 -14.34 -9.40
N VAL A 147 5.04 -13.99 -9.91
CA VAL A 147 5.72 -12.73 -9.63
C VAL A 147 6.19 -12.09 -10.92
N PHE A 148 6.20 -10.78 -10.94
CA PHE A 148 6.76 -9.98 -12.01
C PHE A 148 7.38 -8.71 -11.45
N VAL A 149 8.62 -8.41 -11.84
CA VAL A 149 9.36 -7.21 -11.45
C VAL A 149 10.05 -6.62 -12.67
N SER A 150 9.96 -5.29 -12.83
CA SER A 150 10.75 -4.54 -13.79
C SER A 150 11.92 -3.86 -13.08
N CYS A 151 13.14 -4.20 -13.46
CA CYS A 151 14.38 -3.70 -12.89
C CYS A 151 15.09 -2.79 -13.91
N GLU A 152 15.00 -1.49 -13.76
CA GLU A 152 15.72 -0.55 -14.62
C GLU A 152 17.21 -0.43 -14.21
N VAL A 153 17.47 -0.58 -12.91
CA VAL A 153 18.79 -0.48 -12.31
C VAL A 153 18.99 -1.59 -11.31
N TYR A 154 20.21 -2.12 -11.23
CA TYR A 154 20.61 -3.10 -10.23
C TYR A 154 21.63 -2.50 -9.27
N GLU A 155 21.40 -2.63 -7.98
CA GLU A 155 22.38 -2.35 -6.94
C GLU A 155 23.31 -3.55 -6.76
N HIS A 156 24.54 -3.32 -6.30
CA HIS A 156 25.52 -4.40 -6.16
C HIS A 156 25.45 -5.04 -4.77
N ASP A 157 25.28 -4.22 -3.74
CA ASP A 157 25.30 -4.68 -2.35
C ASP A 157 23.87 -4.84 -1.83
N LEU A 158 23.58 -5.99 -1.22
CA LEU A 158 22.34 -6.22 -0.51
C LEU A 158 22.28 -5.35 0.76
N PRO A 159 21.08 -4.92 1.20
CA PRO A 159 20.93 -4.22 2.47
C PRO A 159 21.31 -5.12 3.65
N GLU A 160 21.69 -4.50 4.79
CA GLU A 160 22.02 -5.24 6.00
C GLU A 160 20.84 -6.11 6.45
N GLY A 161 21.12 -7.38 6.73
CA GLY A 161 20.14 -8.36 7.22
C GLY A 161 19.61 -9.33 6.17
N TYR A 162 20.06 -9.19 4.92
CA TYR A 162 19.72 -10.08 3.79
C TYR A 162 20.93 -10.89 3.34
#